data_9163085c9658a079c4a0def53aeccd9c
#
_entry.id   9163085c9658a079c4a0def53aeccd9c
#
_cell.length_a   1.000
_cell.length_b   1.000
_cell.length_c   1.000
_cell.angle_alpha   90.00
_cell.angle_beta   90.00
_cell.angle_gamma   90.00
#
_symmetry.space_group_name_H-M   'P 1'
#
loop_
_entity.id
_entity.type
_entity.pdbx_description
1 polymer ?
#
loop_
_entity_poly.entity_id
_entity_poly.type
_entity_poly.pdbx_seq_one_letter_code
_entity_poly.pdbx_strand_id
1 'polypeptide(L)'
;CFNPFELSRHYPRGEKLLKTSFKEFHAKHVVDWFAEKGVMLKSEADGRMFPVTNDSMTVVDCFMREASRHKIRVETLQGVTGVRCANEIFAVRTEGGEIYQAKKILIAMGGSINPQAYRWISDLGHTVLNPIPSLFTFNDQAKEFKDLMGISVPDAVVRIVGTKLSERGPVLITHWGLSGPAVIKLSAWAADYLYKADYKFDVHV
;
A
#
# COMPACT_ATOMS: atom_id res chain seq x y z
N CYS A 1 -15.34 -0.85 -2.37
CA CYS A 1 -16.15 -0.14 -1.36
C CYS A 1 -16.25 1.33 -1.74
N PHE A 2 -17.47 1.82 -1.99
CA PHE A 2 -17.71 3.23 -2.37
C PHE A 2 -18.19 4.09 -1.18
N ASN A 3 -18.48 3.48 -0.04
CA ASN A 3 -18.80 4.22 1.17
C ASN A 3 -17.51 4.70 1.85
N PRO A 4 -17.29 6.02 2.02
CA PRO A 4 -16.06 6.57 2.60
C PRO A 4 -15.78 6.08 4.02
N PHE A 5 -16.83 5.88 4.83
CA PHE A 5 -16.68 5.42 6.21
C PHE A 5 -16.28 3.94 6.27
N GLU A 6 -16.88 3.10 5.44
CA GLU A 6 -16.49 1.69 5.35
C GLU A 6 -15.10 1.54 4.76
N LEU A 7 -14.78 2.34 3.72
CA LEU A 7 -13.45 2.34 3.13
C LEU A 7 -12.37 2.67 4.17
N SER A 8 -12.58 3.68 5.02
CA SER A 8 -11.61 4.05 6.05
C SER A 8 -11.35 2.95 7.08
N ARG A 9 -12.34 2.09 7.37
CA ARG A 9 -12.20 0.96 8.30
C ARG A 9 -11.27 -0.15 7.80
N HIS A 10 -10.94 -0.19 6.51
CA HIS A 10 -9.98 -1.13 5.96
C HIS A 10 -8.51 -0.71 6.20
N TYR A 11 -8.30 0.43 6.85
CA TYR A 11 -6.96 0.93 7.18
C TYR A 11 -6.68 0.74 8.68
N PRO A 12 -5.86 -0.24 9.08
CA PRO A 12 -5.55 -0.51 10.49
C PRO A 12 -4.98 0.70 11.22
N ARG A 13 -4.26 1.55 10.49
CA ARG A 13 -3.68 2.81 10.96
C ARG A 13 -4.11 3.95 10.05
N GLY A 14 -4.37 5.11 10.63
CA GLY A 14 -4.76 6.30 9.86
C GLY A 14 -6.27 6.44 9.58
N GLU A 15 -7.14 5.56 10.09
CA GLU A 15 -8.58 5.59 9.86
C GLU A 15 -9.19 6.98 10.11
N LYS A 16 -8.83 7.63 11.23
CA LYS A 16 -9.37 8.96 11.59
C LYS A 16 -9.02 10.03 10.56
N LEU A 17 -7.78 10.04 10.06
CA LEU A 17 -7.32 10.96 9.04
C LEU A 17 -8.03 10.68 7.71
N LEU A 18 -8.08 9.43 7.32
CA LEU A 18 -8.68 8.99 6.05
C LEU A 18 -10.20 9.23 6.01
N LYS A 19 -10.91 9.13 7.13
CA LYS A 19 -12.33 9.53 7.21
C LYS A 19 -12.57 10.96 6.72
N THR A 20 -11.68 11.88 7.04
CA THR A 20 -11.79 13.26 6.59
C THR A 20 -11.43 13.38 5.11
N SER A 21 -10.31 12.82 4.70
CA SER A 21 -9.85 12.86 3.30
C SER A 21 -10.84 12.18 2.34
N PHE A 22 -11.43 11.05 2.73
CA PHE A 22 -12.38 10.33 1.89
C PHE A 22 -13.76 10.99 1.78
N LYS A 23 -14.08 12.00 2.60
CA LYS A 23 -15.26 12.85 2.35
C LYS A 23 -15.09 13.70 1.10
N GLU A 24 -13.85 14.15 0.86
CA GLU A 24 -13.51 15.01 -0.29
C GLU A 24 -13.20 14.18 -1.55
N PHE A 25 -12.40 13.12 -1.41
CA PHE A 25 -11.98 12.29 -2.53
C PHE A 25 -11.85 10.83 -2.12
N HIS A 26 -12.60 9.93 -2.76
CA HIS A 26 -12.63 8.51 -2.46
C HIS A 26 -12.79 7.65 -3.72
N ALA A 27 -12.94 6.33 -3.56
CA ALA A 27 -12.96 5.37 -4.66
C ALA A 27 -13.95 5.71 -5.79
N LYS A 28 -15.14 6.25 -5.47
CA LYS A 28 -16.09 6.65 -6.52
C LYS A 28 -15.53 7.76 -7.41
N HIS A 29 -14.92 8.78 -6.80
CA HIS A 29 -14.31 9.89 -7.55
C HIS A 29 -13.18 9.40 -8.47
N VAL A 30 -12.41 8.38 -8.04
CA VAL A 30 -11.38 7.74 -8.88
C VAL A 30 -12.01 7.07 -10.08
N VAL A 31 -13.08 6.29 -9.89
CA VAL A 31 -13.80 5.62 -10.99
C VAL A 31 -14.39 6.64 -11.96
N ASP A 32 -15.06 7.67 -11.44
CA ASP A 32 -15.67 8.73 -12.24
C ASP A 32 -14.57 9.47 -13.06
N TRP A 33 -13.44 9.78 -12.43
CA TRP A 33 -12.32 10.44 -13.12
C TRP A 33 -11.78 9.59 -14.28
N PHE A 34 -11.58 8.29 -14.10
CA PHE A 34 -11.15 7.41 -15.18
C PHE A 34 -12.20 7.32 -16.31
N ALA A 35 -13.47 7.23 -15.95
CA ALA A 35 -14.56 7.21 -16.93
C ALA A 35 -14.60 8.50 -17.77
N GLU A 36 -14.43 9.67 -17.15
CA GLU A 36 -14.31 10.97 -17.84
C GLU A 36 -13.12 11.03 -18.80
N LYS A 37 -12.05 10.25 -18.51
CA LYS A 37 -10.86 10.15 -19.37
C LYS A 37 -10.95 9.01 -20.39
N GLY A 38 -12.13 8.39 -20.53
CA GLY A 38 -12.38 7.30 -21.48
C GLY A 38 -11.84 5.94 -21.04
N VAL A 39 -11.51 5.76 -19.76
CA VAL A 39 -11.06 4.48 -19.21
C VAL A 39 -12.19 3.89 -18.36
N MET A 40 -12.84 2.87 -18.88
CA MET A 40 -13.87 2.13 -18.16
C MET A 40 -13.25 1.10 -17.21
N LEU A 41 -13.71 1.13 -15.97
CA LEU A 41 -13.30 0.18 -14.92
C LEU A 41 -14.43 -0.81 -14.65
N LYS A 42 -14.07 -2.05 -14.34
CA LYS A 42 -14.98 -3.10 -13.86
C LYS A 42 -14.59 -3.53 -12.44
N SER A 43 -15.59 -3.95 -11.66
CA SER A 43 -15.38 -4.56 -10.36
C SER A 43 -15.37 -6.08 -10.48
N GLU A 44 -14.37 -6.73 -9.92
CA GLU A 44 -14.35 -8.18 -9.75
C GLU A 44 -15.23 -8.61 -8.56
N ALA A 45 -15.50 -9.91 -8.44
CA ALA A 45 -16.39 -10.45 -7.40
C ALA A 45 -15.90 -10.15 -5.97
N ASP A 46 -14.60 -10.01 -5.78
CA ASP A 46 -13.97 -9.65 -4.51
C ASP A 46 -13.85 -8.12 -4.26
N GLY A 47 -14.40 -7.31 -5.16
CA GLY A 47 -14.41 -5.85 -5.07
C GLY A 47 -13.16 -5.16 -5.61
N ARG A 48 -12.17 -5.89 -6.13
CA ARG A 48 -11.02 -5.27 -6.82
C ARG A 48 -11.48 -4.62 -8.13
N MET A 49 -10.85 -3.50 -8.48
CA MET A 49 -11.16 -2.75 -9.69
C MET A 49 -10.05 -2.93 -10.73
N PHE A 50 -10.46 -3.21 -11.96
CA PHE A 50 -9.56 -3.36 -13.11
C PHE A 50 -10.09 -2.59 -14.32
N PRO A 51 -9.22 -2.17 -15.26
CA PRO A 51 -9.71 -1.69 -16.55
C PRO A 51 -10.43 -2.82 -17.30
N VAL A 52 -11.49 -2.48 -18.02
CA VAL A 52 -12.26 -3.46 -18.81
C VAL A 52 -11.37 -4.18 -19.84
N THR A 53 -10.31 -3.54 -20.28
CA THR A 53 -9.30 -4.11 -21.19
C THR A 53 -8.48 -5.24 -20.57
N ASN A 54 -8.49 -5.40 -19.24
CA ASN A 54 -7.58 -6.27 -18.47
C ASN A 54 -6.07 -5.99 -18.71
N ASP A 55 -5.74 -4.82 -19.21
CA ASP A 55 -4.37 -4.38 -19.47
C ASP A 55 -4.03 -3.17 -18.58
N SER A 56 -3.01 -3.31 -17.74
CA SER A 56 -2.52 -2.24 -16.86
C SER A 56 -2.01 -1.02 -17.63
N MET A 57 -1.54 -1.20 -18.88
CA MET A 57 -1.10 -0.10 -19.72
C MET A 57 -2.23 0.87 -20.04
N THR A 58 -3.48 0.44 -20.06
CA THR A 58 -4.65 1.33 -20.19
C THR A 58 -4.64 2.45 -19.13
N VAL A 59 -4.25 2.12 -17.91
CA VAL A 59 -4.15 3.10 -16.80
C VAL A 59 -2.94 3.99 -16.97
N VAL A 60 -1.79 3.41 -17.31
CA VAL A 60 -0.53 4.17 -17.55
C VAL A 60 -0.72 5.16 -18.67
N ASP A 61 -1.26 4.72 -19.81
CA ASP A 61 -1.49 5.56 -20.99
C ASP A 61 -2.48 6.68 -20.69
N CYS A 62 -3.48 6.42 -19.84
CA CYS A 62 -4.40 7.46 -19.38
C CYS A 62 -3.65 8.58 -18.65
N PHE A 63 -2.82 8.24 -17.67
CA PHE A 63 -2.01 9.23 -16.96
C PHE A 63 -1.03 9.97 -17.86
N MET A 64 -0.37 9.28 -18.79
CA MET A 64 0.57 9.90 -19.70
C MET A 64 -0.12 10.88 -20.68
N ARG A 65 -1.32 10.52 -21.17
CA ARG A 65 -2.13 11.44 -22.00
C ARG A 65 -2.54 12.69 -21.22
N GLU A 66 -3.02 12.52 -19.97
CA GLU A 66 -3.41 13.67 -19.15
C GLU A 66 -2.21 14.53 -18.76
N ALA A 67 -1.06 13.94 -18.45
CA ALA A 67 0.18 14.68 -18.21
C ALA A 67 0.56 15.53 -19.44
N SER A 68 0.54 14.93 -20.62
CA SER A 68 0.81 15.64 -21.90
C SER A 68 -0.20 16.76 -22.14
N ARG A 69 -1.50 16.48 -21.96
CA ARG A 69 -2.57 17.48 -22.15
C ARG A 69 -2.39 18.70 -21.24
N HIS A 70 -1.94 18.48 -20.01
CA HIS A 70 -1.70 19.52 -19.03
C HIS A 70 -0.26 20.07 -19.08
N LYS A 71 0.54 19.68 -20.08
CA LYS A 71 1.94 20.08 -20.23
C LYS A 71 2.79 19.78 -18.99
N ILE A 72 2.47 18.68 -18.30
CA ILE A 72 3.24 18.20 -17.16
C ILE A 72 4.44 17.44 -17.74
N ARG A 73 5.62 17.87 -17.33
CA ARG A 73 6.86 17.19 -17.68
C ARG A 73 7.06 15.99 -16.76
N VAL A 74 7.17 14.80 -17.32
CA VAL A 74 7.45 13.55 -16.62
C VAL A 74 8.91 13.19 -16.83
N GLU A 75 9.68 13.19 -15.76
CA GLU A 75 11.10 12.79 -15.78
C GLU A 75 11.21 11.39 -15.18
N THR A 76 11.66 10.45 -15.99
CA THR A 76 11.91 9.06 -15.56
C THR A 76 13.40 8.89 -15.23
N LEU A 77 13.74 7.83 -14.50
CA LEU A 77 15.12 7.52 -14.08
C LEU A 77 15.77 8.67 -13.26
N GLN A 78 14.96 9.44 -12.56
CA GLN A 78 15.36 10.57 -11.74
C GLN A 78 15.02 10.30 -10.27
N GLY A 79 15.69 9.31 -9.65
CA GLY A 79 15.54 9.02 -8.24
C GLY A 79 15.88 10.25 -7.38
N VAL A 80 14.99 10.63 -6.46
CA VAL A 80 15.23 11.77 -5.56
C VAL A 80 16.14 11.33 -4.41
N THR A 81 17.27 12.01 -4.24
CA THR A 81 18.26 11.73 -3.18
C THR A 81 18.19 12.72 -2.02
N GLY A 82 17.54 13.86 -2.22
CA GLY A 82 17.38 14.83 -1.16
C GLY A 82 16.53 16.02 -1.55
N VAL A 83 15.95 16.66 -0.54
CA VAL A 83 15.18 17.90 -0.69
C VAL A 83 15.66 18.89 0.38
N ARG A 84 15.84 20.14 0.00
CA ARG A 84 16.14 21.25 0.92
C ARG A 84 15.17 22.38 0.68
N CYS A 85 14.85 23.12 1.72
CA CYS A 85 14.04 24.32 1.61
C CYS A 85 14.86 25.51 2.11
N ALA A 86 14.96 26.57 1.30
CA ALA A 86 15.57 27.84 1.67
C ALA A 86 14.79 28.96 1.00
N ASN A 87 14.50 30.03 1.76
CA ASN A 87 13.74 31.18 1.27
C ASN A 87 12.43 30.79 0.55
N GLU A 88 11.69 29.84 1.12
CA GLU A 88 10.43 29.31 0.58
C GLU A 88 10.56 28.60 -0.79
N ILE A 89 11.77 28.28 -1.22
CA ILE A 89 12.05 27.53 -2.43
C ILE A 89 12.60 26.14 -2.05
N PHE A 90 11.98 25.12 -2.59
CA PHE A 90 12.47 23.74 -2.48
C PHE A 90 13.48 23.47 -3.58
N ALA A 91 14.63 22.90 -3.22
CA ALA A 91 15.62 22.35 -4.13
C ALA A 91 15.61 20.84 -4.00
N VAL A 92 15.18 20.16 -5.07
CA VAL A 92 15.07 18.70 -5.17
C VAL A 92 16.27 18.18 -5.94
N ARG A 93 17.12 17.36 -5.31
CA ARG A 93 18.29 16.74 -5.91
C ARG A 93 17.97 15.32 -6.38
N THR A 94 18.46 14.95 -7.54
CA THR A 94 18.30 13.61 -8.11
C THR A 94 19.61 12.82 -8.09
N GLU A 95 19.52 11.50 -8.35
CA GLU A 95 20.67 10.60 -8.48
C GLU A 95 21.61 11.01 -9.61
N GLY A 96 21.06 11.59 -10.69
CA GLY A 96 21.84 12.15 -11.82
C GLY A 96 22.56 13.43 -11.46
N GLY A 97 22.34 13.99 -10.26
CA GLY A 97 22.97 15.23 -9.80
C GLY A 97 22.24 16.50 -10.21
N GLU A 98 21.14 16.40 -10.96
CA GLU A 98 20.30 17.56 -11.28
C GLU A 98 19.63 18.12 -10.04
N ILE A 99 19.35 19.43 -10.09
CA ILE A 99 18.63 20.15 -9.05
C ILE A 99 17.43 20.87 -9.65
N TYR A 100 16.24 20.44 -9.23
CA TYR A 100 14.98 21.09 -9.61
C TYR A 100 14.55 22.05 -8.51
N GLN A 101 14.08 23.23 -8.89
CA GLN A 101 13.55 24.23 -7.94
C GLN A 101 12.04 24.35 -8.06
N ALA A 102 11.35 24.43 -6.93
CA ALA A 102 9.90 24.60 -6.89
C ALA A 102 9.46 25.37 -5.65
N LYS A 103 8.36 26.14 -5.77
CA LYS A 103 7.71 26.81 -4.63
C LYS A 103 6.90 25.83 -3.77
N LYS A 104 6.43 24.72 -4.36
CA LYS A 104 5.66 23.66 -3.69
C LYS A 104 6.10 22.32 -4.21
N ILE A 105 6.13 21.33 -3.35
CA ILE A 105 6.39 19.93 -3.70
C ILE A 105 5.27 19.04 -3.15
N LEU A 106 4.97 17.98 -3.87
CA LEU A 106 4.11 16.89 -3.41
C LEU A 106 4.93 15.61 -3.37
N ILE A 107 5.01 14.99 -2.21
CA ILE A 107 5.74 13.73 -1.99
C ILE A 107 4.75 12.58 -2.10
N ALA A 108 4.89 11.75 -3.13
CA ALA A 108 4.04 10.60 -3.40
C ALA A 108 4.87 9.36 -3.80
N MET A 109 5.98 9.12 -3.11
CA MET A 109 6.99 8.12 -3.45
C MET A 109 6.59 6.67 -3.12
N GLY A 110 5.41 6.45 -2.51
CA GLY A 110 5.02 5.14 -2.02
C GLY A 110 5.79 4.71 -0.76
N GLY A 111 5.72 3.43 -0.44
CA GLY A 111 6.44 2.86 0.71
C GLY A 111 7.84 2.37 0.35
N SER A 112 8.73 2.35 1.33
CA SER A 112 10.07 1.73 1.23
C SER A 112 10.35 0.93 2.51
N ILE A 113 10.96 -0.24 2.36
CA ILE A 113 11.47 -1.03 3.48
C ILE A 113 12.78 -0.47 4.04
N ASN A 114 13.45 0.40 3.28
CA ASN A 114 14.69 1.05 3.71
C ASN A 114 14.36 2.36 4.45
N PRO A 115 14.60 2.46 5.78
CA PRO A 115 14.34 3.68 6.55
C PRO A 115 15.12 4.90 6.04
N GLN A 116 16.28 4.69 5.42
CA GLN A 116 17.11 5.78 4.87
C GLN A 116 16.41 6.52 3.71
N ALA A 117 15.47 5.87 3.02
CA ALA A 117 14.69 6.49 1.96
C ALA A 117 13.84 7.69 2.46
N TYR A 118 13.58 7.76 3.76
CA TYR A 118 12.77 8.82 4.38
C TYR A 118 13.61 9.90 5.08
N ARG A 119 14.95 9.76 5.11
CA ARG A 119 15.82 10.67 5.88
C ARG A 119 15.64 12.13 5.46
N TRP A 120 15.59 12.41 4.17
CA TRP A 120 15.42 13.77 3.69
C TRP A 120 14.06 14.40 4.05
N ILE A 121 13.02 13.58 4.34
CA ILE A 121 11.75 14.07 4.88
C ILE A 121 11.94 14.52 6.33
N SER A 122 12.71 13.76 7.12
CA SER A 122 13.08 14.17 8.48
C SER A 122 13.94 15.44 8.48
N ASP A 123 14.84 15.58 7.53
CA ASP A 123 15.70 16.76 7.36
C ASP A 123 14.88 18.04 7.03
N LEU A 124 13.66 17.88 6.49
CA LEU A 124 12.69 18.96 6.31
C LEU A 124 11.89 19.32 7.58
N GLY A 125 12.18 18.67 8.71
CA GLY A 125 11.53 18.90 10.00
C GLY A 125 10.32 18.03 10.30
N HIS A 126 10.04 17.01 9.48
CA HIS A 126 8.94 16.07 9.73
C HIS A 126 9.37 14.92 10.64
N THR A 127 8.46 14.50 11.53
CA THR A 127 8.64 13.26 12.28
C THR A 127 8.27 12.08 11.38
N VAL A 128 9.22 11.20 11.14
CA VAL A 128 9.00 9.98 10.36
C VAL A 128 9.03 8.78 11.29
N LEU A 129 7.91 8.04 11.36
CA LEU A 129 7.88 6.75 12.03
C LEU A 129 8.50 5.69 11.13
N ASN A 130 9.36 4.85 11.69
CA ASN A 130 9.95 3.75 10.94
C ASN A 130 8.85 2.84 10.38
N PRO A 131 8.89 2.55 9.08
CA PRO A 131 7.96 1.60 8.49
C PRO A 131 8.20 0.21 9.05
N ILE A 132 7.12 -0.49 9.31
CA ILE A 132 7.13 -1.90 9.71
C ILE A 132 6.42 -2.74 8.65
N PRO A 133 6.83 -4.01 8.44
CA PRO A 133 6.16 -4.90 7.52
C PRO A 133 4.67 -5.01 7.79
N SER A 134 3.89 -5.07 6.71
CA SER A 134 2.45 -5.25 6.70
C SER A 134 2.07 -6.00 5.42
N LEU A 135 0.94 -6.72 5.41
CA LEU A 135 0.49 -7.52 4.26
C LEU A 135 1.52 -8.60 3.86
N PHE A 136 1.91 -9.44 4.82
CA PHE A 136 2.88 -10.52 4.59
C PHE A 136 2.31 -11.90 4.96
N THR A 137 2.97 -12.95 4.49
CA THR A 137 2.67 -14.34 4.78
C THR A 137 3.33 -14.79 6.07
N PHE A 138 2.78 -15.80 6.73
CA PHE A 138 3.35 -16.36 7.94
C PHE A 138 4.26 -17.54 7.60
N ASN A 139 5.47 -17.51 8.13
CA ASN A 139 6.45 -18.57 7.91
C ASN A 139 6.32 -19.64 9.01
N ASP A 140 6.10 -20.89 8.61
CA ASP A 140 6.02 -22.05 9.51
C ASP A 140 7.43 -22.65 9.70
N GLN A 141 8.10 -22.26 10.78
CA GLN A 141 9.42 -22.76 11.11
C GLN A 141 9.38 -24.22 11.60
N ALA A 142 8.29 -24.65 12.23
CA ALA A 142 8.09 -26.00 12.72
C ALA A 142 7.78 -27.00 11.60
N LYS A 143 7.42 -26.49 10.40
CA LYS A 143 7.05 -27.29 9.23
C LYS A 143 5.85 -28.21 9.48
N GLU A 144 4.92 -27.76 10.30
CA GLU A 144 3.70 -28.55 10.63
C GLU A 144 2.80 -28.76 9.42
N PHE A 145 2.82 -27.83 8.47
CA PHE A 145 1.99 -27.89 7.25
C PHE A 145 2.69 -28.42 6.01
N LYS A 146 3.92 -28.97 6.13
CA LYS A 146 4.75 -29.34 4.96
C LYS A 146 4.06 -30.36 4.01
N ASP A 147 3.31 -31.29 4.59
CA ASP A 147 2.63 -32.36 3.83
C ASP A 147 1.28 -31.90 3.23
N LEU A 148 0.86 -30.67 3.54
CA LEU A 148 -0.37 -30.04 3.06
C LEU A 148 -0.10 -28.92 2.04
N MET A 149 1.12 -28.83 1.53
CA MET A 149 1.53 -27.80 0.57
C MET A 149 0.64 -27.80 -0.68
N GLY A 150 0.21 -26.60 -1.08
CA GLY A 150 -0.67 -26.40 -2.24
C GLY A 150 -2.16 -26.48 -1.92
N ILE A 151 -2.54 -26.92 -0.72
CA ILE A 151 -3.94 -26.95 -0.30
C ILE A 151 -4.43 -25.54 -0.06
N SER A 152 -5.58 -25.22 -0.64
CA SER A 152 -6.34 -23.99 -0.39
C SER A 152 -7.60 -24.31 0.39
N VAL A 153 -7.74 -23.73 1.57
CA VAL A 153 -8.96 -23.82 2.40
C VAL A 153 -9.79 -22.58 2.13
N PRO A 154 -10.99 -22.69 1.52
CA PRO A 154 -11.76 -21.55 1.08
C PRO A 154 -12.27 -20.67 2.24
N ASP A 155 -12.48 -21.25 3.42
CA ASP A 155 -13.01 -20.57 4.57
C ASP A 155 -12.40 -21.14 5.86
N ALA A 156 -11.46 -20.40 6.44
CA ALA A 156 -10.81 -20.73 7.69
C ALA A 156 -10.71 -19.50 8.57
N VAL A 157 -10.52 -19.70 9.88
CA VAL A 157 -10.25 -18.62 10.82
C VAL A 157 -8.80 -18.73 11.27
N VAL A 158 -8.02 -17.72 10.98
CA VAL A 158 -6.63 -17.59 11.45
C VAL A 158 -6.60 -16.66 12.65
N ARG A 159 -6.04 -17.10 13.77
CA ARG A 159 -5.95 -16.34 15.02
C ARG A 159 -4.51 -16.33 15.54
N ILE A 160 -4.04 -15.17 15.98
CA ILE A 160 -2.77 -15.07 16.70
C ILE A 160 -3.01 -15.42 18.16
N VAL A 161 -2.29 -16.45 18.66
CA VAL A 161 -2.42 -16.97 20.02
C VAL A 161 -2.11 -15.88 21.05
N GLY A 162 -2.85 -15.85 22.15
CA GLY A 162 -2.68 -14.83 23.19
C GLY A 162 -3.25 -13.45 22.86
N THR A 163 -3.92 -13.30 21.71
CA THR A 163 -4.54 -12.04 21.30
C THR A 163 -6.01 -12.20 20.90
N LYS A 164 -6.71 -11.08 20.65
CA LYS A 164 -8.05 -11.05 20.06
C LYS A 164 -7.99 -10.91 18.53
N LEU A 165 -6.80 -10.89 17.95
CA LEU A 165 -6.60 -10.68 16.52
C LEU A 165 -6.89 -11.98 15.76
N SER A 166 -7.89 -11.94 14.90
CA SER A 166 -8.26 -13.05 14.02
C SER A 166 -8.90 -12.53 12.74
N GLU A 167 -8.71 -13.26 11.65
CA GLU A 167 -9.37 -13.00 10.38
C GLU A 167 -9.93 -14.28 9.80
N ARG A 168 -11.05 -14.17 9.09
CA ARG A 168 -11.72 -15.26 8.40
C ARG A 168 -11.63 -15.08 6.89
N GLY A 169 -11.41 -16.16 6.17
CA GLY A 169 -11.37 -16.19 4.71
C GLY A 169 -10.47 -17.28 4.15
N PRO A 170 -10.15 -17.22 2.86
CA PRO A 170 -9.30 -18.22 2.23
C PRO A 170 -7.88 -18.21 2.81
N VAL A 171 -7.37 -19.43 3.06
CA VAL A 171 -5.99 -19.70 3.50
C VAL A 171 -5.33 -20.62 2.50
N LEU A 172 -4.13 -20.29 2.09
CA LEU A 172 -3.29 -21.12 1.21
C LEU A 172 -2.08 -21.64 1.99
N ILE A 173 -1.90 -22.95 1.99
CA ILE A 173 -0.72 -23.58 2.57
C ILE A 173 0.39 -23.61 1.51
N THR A 174 1.53 -23.02 1.80
CA THR A 174 2.69 -22.91 0.92
C THR A 174 3.86 -23.71 1.47
N HIS A 175 4.93 -23.83 0.70
CA HIS A 175 6.14 -24.54 1.15
C HIS A 175 6.90 -23.84 2.29
N TRP A 176 6.60 -22.58 2.59
CA TRP A 176 7.18 -21.84 3.73
C TRP A 176 6.21 -21.65 4.88
N GLY A 177 4.88 -21.91 4.70
CA GLY A 177 3.89 -21.72 5.74
C GLY A 177 2.54 -21.27 5.20
N LEU A 178 1.92 -20.30 5.83
CA LEU A 178 0.56 -19.87 5.57
C LEU A 178 0.50 -18.56 4.76
N SER A 179 -0.38 -18.54 3.76
CA SER A 179 -0.69 -17.38 2.93
C SER A 179 -2.20 -17.30 2.68
N GLY A 180 -2.61 -16.46 1.76
CA GLY A 180 -4.00 -16.25 1.39
C GLY A 180 -4.62 -15.01 2.04
N PRO A 181 -5.81 -14.61 1.60
CA PRO A 181 -6.45 -13.35 2.02
C PRO A 181 -6.61 -13.19 3.53
N ALA A 182 -6.99 -14.24 4.26
CA ALA A 182 -7.14 -14.19 5.72
C ALA A 182 -5.80 -13.91 6.42
N VAL A 183 -4.73 -14.59 6.02
CA VAL A 183 -3.39 -14.42 6.60
C VAL A 183 -2.82 -13.03 6.31
N ILE A 184 -2.88 -12.59 5.05
CA ILE A 184 -2.36 -11.29 4.63
C ILE A 184 -3.11 -10.14 5.32
N LYS A 185 -4.44 -10.25 5.45
CA LYS A 185 -5.23 -9.25 6.15
C LYS A 185 -4.94 -9.24 7.65
N LEU A 186 -4.83 -10.41 8.28
CA LEU A 186 -4.45 -10.54 9.69
C LEU A 186 -3.08 -9.91 9.95
N SER A 187 -2.09 -10.11 9.08
CA SER A 187 -0.75 -9.52 9.22
C SER A 187 -0.79 -7.99 9.22
N ALA A 188 -1.71 -7.37 8.45
CA ALA A 188 -1.88 -5.92 8.44
C ALA A 188 -2.47 -5.38 9.75
N TRP A 189 -3.48 -6.07 10.31
CA TRP A 189 -4.08 -5.70 11.58
C TRP A 189 -3.15 -5.94 12.76
N ALA A 190 -2.35 -7.00 12.69
CA ALA A 190 -1.44 -7.41 13.74
C ALA A 190 -0.04 -6.78 13.65
N ALA A 191 0.25 -5.95 12.65
CA ALA A 191 1.61 -5.51 12.33
C ALA A 191 2.37 -4.94 13.53
N ASP A 192 1.74 -4.08 14.35
CA ASP A 192 2.38 -3.51 15.54
C ASP A 192 2.65 -4.55 16.63
N TYR A 193 1.75 -5.51 16.80
CA TYR A 193 1.94 -6.63 17.74
C TYR A 193 3.08 -7.53 17.28
N LEU A 194 3.06 -7.94 16.01
CA LEU A 194 4.07 -8.82 15.43
C LEU A 194 5.46 -8.20 15.42
N TYR A 195 5.55 -6.90 15.15
CA TYR A 195 6.80 -6.16 15.25
C TYR A 195 7.38 -6.18 16.68
N LYS A 196 6.53 -5.93 17.69
CA LYS A 196 6.93 -5.97 19.11
C LYS A 196 7.32 -7.38 19.59
N ALA A 197 6.74 -8.41 18.97
CA ALA A 197 7.04 -9.82 19.24
C ALA A 197 8.28 -10.33 18.45
N ASP A 198 9.00 -9.43 17.75
CA ASP A 198 10.12 -9.80 16.87
C ASP A 198 9.72 -10.89 15.87
N TYR A 199 8.46 -10.84 15.39
CA TYR A 199 7.86 -11.81 14.46
C TYR A 199 7.89 -13.27 14.94
N LYS A 200 7.95 -13.50 16.26
CA LYS A 200 7.87 -14.81 16.89
C LYS A 200 6.48 -14.94 17.53
N PHE A 201 5.64 -15.79 16.99
CA PHE A 201 4.26 -15.94 17.43
C PHE A 201 3.68 -17.27 16.96
N ASP A 202 2.65 -17.72 17.63
CA ASP A 202 1.89 -18.92 17.28
C ASP A 202 0.55 -18.51 16.66
N VAL A 203 0.04 -19.35 15.76
CA VAL A 203 -1.27 -19.17 15.12
C VAL A 203 -2.11 -20.44 15.26
N HIS A 204 -3.41 -20.25 15.43
CA HIS A 204 -4.40 -21.31 15.24
C HIS A 204 -5.11 -21.07 13.89
N VAL A 205 -5.32 -22.16 13.16
CA VAL A 205 -6.09 -22.17 11.92
C VAL A 205 -7.24 -23.15 12.05
#